data_b76447eb4242bcbf24401f6467d7f950
#
_entry.id   b76447eb4242bcbf24401f6467d7f950
#
_cell.length_a   1.000
_cell.length_b   1.000
_cell.length_c   1.000
_cell.angle_alpha   90.00
_cell.angle_beta   90.00
_cell.angle_gamma   90.00
#
_symmetry.space_group_name_H-M   'P 1'
#
loop_
_entity.id
_entity.type
_entity.pdbx_description
1 polymer ?
#
loop_
_entity_poly.entity_id
_entity_poly.type
_entity_poly.pdbx_seq_one_letter_code
_entity_poly.pdbx_strand_id
1 'polypeptide(L)'
;MTNRRQFLKLGLGATALALPALHFTRSYVAAMPAPGVQLFTFYNVLDEDVEGTLKKAAATGIKNIESAFSKKGDYYGLPAKQFSALLKDLGMQWRSHHVFGMPLKXPPPDMPPFKNLQENMNEILDDASAGGLKYLVAAHLPIGTIEEVKASLDILNKSAEACQKAGIQLIYHNEPADFKIIDGTTPYEEFLTKTSATALKFELDVAWAVKAGQDPVQLIEKHPGRFPLWHVKDLTKDYATVLPVGEGVLDYKKYFSHAAKGGLEYYFLEHEAAPEPIASLTKSIKSLQGIAL
;
A
#
# COMPACT_ATOMS: atom_id res chain seq x y z
N MET A 1 3.52 76.49 -30.00
CA MET A 1 3.27 75.09 -30.47
C MET A 1 4.63 74.47 -30.74
N THR A 2 5.18 73.80 -29.78
CA THR A 2 6.51 73.19 -29.87
C THR A 2 6.38 71.68 -30.14
N ASN A 3 7.11 71.26 -31.12
CA ASN A 3 7.02 69.98 -31.78
C ASN A 3 7.67 68.84 -30.98
N ARG A 4 6.97 67.75 -30.77
CA ARG A 4 7.33 66.56 -29.96
C ARG A 4 8.29 65.58 -30.69
N ARG A 5 9.25 66.06 -31.49
CA ARG A 5 10.07 65.16 -32.33
C ARG A 5 11.60 65.28 -32.15
N GLN A 6 12.09 65.66 -30.99
CA GLN A 6 13.55 65.72 -30.83
C GLN A 6 14.03 65.23 -29.45
N PHE A 7 13.61 64.01 -29.07
CA PHE A 7 14.16 63.39 -27.84
C PHE A 7 14.40 61.90 -28.05
N LEU A 8 15.18 61.56 -29.04
CA LEU A 8 15.62 60.19 -29.24
C LEU A 8 16.96 60.17 -29.95
N LYS A 9 18.05 60.45 -29.25
CA LYS A 9 19.40 60.02 -29.65
C LYS A 9 20.37 60.31 -28.52
N LEU A 10 20.37 59.41 -27.50
CA LEU A 10 21.56 59.20 -26.66
C LEU A 10 21.48 57.73 -26.21
N GLY A 11 22.16 56.88 -26.97
CA GLY A 11 22.33 55.49 -26.68
C GLY A 11 23.31 55.31 -25.55
N LEU A 12 22.83 54.80 -24.42
CA LEU A 12 23.68 54.21 -23.39
C LEU A 12 23.60 52.71 -23.56
N GLY A 13 24.68 52.14 -24.09
CA GLY A 13 24.83 50.67 -24.16
C GLY A 13 24.97 50.11 -22.74
N ALA A 14 23.88 49.53 -22.26
CA ALA A 14 23.95 48.71 -21.04
C ALA A 14 24.27 47.27 -21.48
N THR A 15 25.52 46.88 -21.28
CA THR A 15 25.90 45.47 -21.34
C THR A 15 25.25 44.75 -20.15
N ALA A 16 24.14 44.06 -20.42
CA ALA A 16 23.54 43.17 -19.40
C ALA A 16 24.46 41.97 -19.22
N LEU A 17 25.19 41.95 -18.13
CA LEU A 17 25.86 40.74 -17.64
C LEU A 17 24.77 39.75 -17.24
N ALA A 18 24.52 38.75 -18.11
CA ALA A 18 23.66 37.64 -17.78
C ALA A 18 24.37 36.79 -16.71
N LEU A 19 23.95 36.94 -15.47
CA LEU A 19 24.34 36.02 -14.41
C LEU A 19 23.70 34.66 -14.73
N PRO A 20 24.46 33.56 -14.67
CA PRO A 20 23.85 32.25 -14.85
C PRO A 20 22.82 32.06 -13.72
N ALA A 21 21.57 31.81 -14.12
CA ALA A 21 20.54 31.40 -13.18
C ALA A 21 20.97 30.05 -12.59
N LEU A 22 21.51 30.10 -11.38
CA LEU A 22 21.73 28.88 -10.59
C LEU A 22 20.32 28.29 -10.33
N HIS A 23 19.94 27.33 -11.16
CA HIS A 23 18.78 26.49 -10.90
C HIS A 23 19.15 25.62 -9.71
N PHE A 24 18.86 26.10 -8.50
CA PHE A 24 18.80 25.24 -7.34
C PHE A 24 17.64 24.28 -7.56
N THR A 25 17.92 23.13 -8.15
CA THR A 25 17.00 22.00 -8.05
C THR A 25 17.01 21.60 -6.57
N ARG A 26 16.08 22.17 -5.82
CA ARG A 26 15.78 21.70 -4.49
C ARG A 26 15.28 20.26 -4.68
N SER A 27 16.15 19.30 -4.42
CA SER A 27 15.72 17.91 -4.31
C SER A 27 14.70 17.88 -3.18
N TYR A 28 13.43 17.84 -3.55
CA TYR A 28 12.36 17.57 -2.60
C TYR A 28 12.54 16.11 -2.21
N VAL A 29 13.24 15.87 -1.13
CA VAL A 29 13.12 14.59 -0.45
C VAL A 29 11.70 14.62 0.12
N ALA A 30 10.80 13.94 -0.55
CA ALA A 30 9.44 13.82 -0.05
C ALA A 30 9.53 13.15 1.32
N ALA A 31 9.00 13.83 2.34
CA ALA A 31 8.95 13.24 3.68
C ALA A 31 8.20 11.90 3.59
N MET A 32 8.69 10.90 4.30
CA MET A 32 8.00 9.60 4.37
C MET A 32 6.56 9.80 4.81
N PRO A 33 5.61 9.06 4.20
CA PRO A 33 4.24 9.08 4.70
C PRO A 33 4.17 8.73 6.19
N ALA A 34 3.15 9.24 6.89
CA ALA A 34 2.92 8.87 8.28
C ALA A 34 2.70 7.34 8.38
N PRO A 35 3.22 6.70 9.43
CA PRO A 35 3.14 5.24 9.52
C PRO A 35 1.70 4.73 9.58
N GLY A 36 1.46 3.66 8.86
CA GLY A 36 0.23 2.89 8.90
C GLY A 36 0.44 1.52 9.52
N VAL A 37 -0.65 0.81 9.77
CA VAL A 37 -0.59 -0.59 10.22
C VAL A 37 -1.64 -1.42 9.48
N GLN A 38 -1.23 -2.63 9.05
CA GLN A 38 -2.16 -3.67 8.59
C GLN A 38 -2.72 -4.38 9.83
N LEU A 39 -4.05 -4.39 9.96
CA LEU A 39 -4.71 -4.87 11.19
C LEU A 39 -4.58 -6.38 11.41
N PHE A 40 -4.14 -7.15 10.43
CA PHE A 40 -3.81 -8.56 10.65
C PHE A 40 -2.69 -8.74 11.71
N THR A 41 -1.90 -7.69 11.95
CA THR A 41 -0.96 -7.63 13.07
C THR A 41 -1.66 -7.92 14.42
N PHE A 42 -2.91 -7.50 14.55
CA PHE A 42 -3.70 -7.64 15.78
C PHE A 42 -4.68 -8.81 15.74
N TYR A 43 -4.56 -9.73 14.80
CA TYR A 43 -5.49 -10.83 14.53
C TYR A 43 -5.92 -11.60 15.79
N ASN A 44 -4.99 -11.79 16.72
CA ASN A 44 -5.24 -12.58 17.94
C ASN A 44 -6.01 -11.81 19.03
N VAL A 45 -6.12 -10.48 18.94
CA VAL A 45 -6.69 -9.66 20.02
C VAL A 45 -7.76 -8.68 19.53
N LEU A 46 -7.75 -8.31 18.27
CA LEU A 46 -8.60 -7.23 17.77
C LEU A 46 -10.08 -7.54 17.90
N ASP A 47 -10.49 -8.76 17.54
CA ASP A 47 -11.90 -9.15 17.60
C ASP A 47 -12.45 -9.23 19.03
N GLU A 48 -11.58 -9.32 20.05
CA GLU A 48 -12.01 -9.35 21.45
C GLU A 48 -12.37 -7.95 21.96
N ASP A 49 -11.57 -6.95 21.58
CA ASP A 49 -11.76 -5.55 22.01
C ASP A 49 -11.29 -4.62 20.88
N VAL A 50 -12.19 -4.35 19.94
CA VAL A 50 -11.88 -3.55 18.74
C VAL A 50 -11.46 -2.13 19.14
N GLU A 51 -12.29 -1.44 19.93
CA GLU A 51 -12.03 -0.05 20.29
C GLU A 51 -10.77 0.09 21.16
N GLY A 52 -10.62 -0.74 22.20
CA GLY A 52 -9.45 -0.68 23.07
C GLY A 52 -8.16 -1.01 22.36
N THR A 53 -8.17 -1.99 21.44
CA THR A 53 -6.99 -2.35 20.64
C THR A 53 -6.62 -1.20 19.68
N LEU A 54 -7.59 -0.65 18.98
CA LEU A 54 -7.35 0.49 18.07
C LEU A 54 -6.87 1.73 18.82
N LYS A 55 -7.39 1.98 20.03
CA LYS A 55 -6.93 3.07 20.89
C LYS A 55 -5.46 2.91 21.28
N LYS A 56 -5.05 1.68 21.64
CA LYS A 56 -3.64 1.37 21.94
C LYS A 56 -2.76 1.55 20.70
N ALA A 57 -3.23 1.12 19.53
CA ALA A 57 -2.52 1.32 18.26
C ALA A 57 -2.37 2.82 17.95
N ALA A 58 -3.44 3.60 18.07
CA ALA A 58 -3.40 5.06 17.85
C ALA A 58 -2.36 5.75 18.77
N ALA A 59 -2.24 5.28 20.01
CA ALA A 59 -1.30 5.84 21.00
C ALA A 59 0.18 5.64 20.59
N THR A 60 0.48 4.69 19.69
CA THR A 60 1.85 4.50 19.17
C THR A 60 2.23 5.56 18.13
N GLY A 61 1.27 6.36 17.66
CA GLY A 61 1.51 7.37 16.63
C GLY A 61 1.07 6.95 15.22
N ILE A 62 0.47 5.76 15.07
CA ILE A 62 -0.09 5.29 13.78
C ILE A 62 -1.19 6.24 13.31
N LYS A 63 -1.20 6.55 12.01
CA LYS A 63 -2.18 7.45 11.40
C LYS A 63 -3.02 6.79 10.32
N ASN A 64 -2.51 5.73 9.70
CA ASN A 64 -3.15 5.09 8.56
C ASN A 64 -3.47 3.63 8.88
N ILE A 65 -4.65 3.21 8.51
CA ILE A 65 -5.13 1.85 8.80
C ILE A 65 -5.42 1.14 7.47
N GLU A 66 -4.91 -0.06 7.38
CA GLU A 66 -5.36 -1.06 6.42
C GLU A 66 -6.04 -2.18 7.19
N SER A 67 -7.27 -2.49 6.83
CA SER A 67 -8.03 -3.55 7.49
C SER A 67 -7.97 -4.85 6.67
N ALA A 68 -8.22 -5.96 7.35
CA ALA A 68 -8.28 -7.29 6.77
C ALA A 68 -9.57 -7.99 7.21
N PHE A 69 -9.70 -9.25 6.88
CA PHE A 69 -10.84 -10.05 7.30
C PHE A 69 -10.89 -10.21 8.84
N SER A 70 -12.07 -10.44 9.35
CA SER A 70 -12.35 -10.57 10.78
C SER A 70 -13.19 -11.82 11.06
N LYS A 71 -12.96 -12.46 12.21
CA LYS A 71 -13.77 -13.58 12.70
C LYS A 71 -15.21 -13.17 13.00
N LYS A 72 -15.46 -11.87 13.20
CA LYS A 72 -16.80 -11.31 13.46
C LYS A 72 -17.55 -10.90 12.20
N GLY A 73 -16.94 -11.08 11.04
CA GLY A 73 -17.50 -10.58 9.78
C GLY A 73 -17.39 -9.06 9.67
N ASP A 74 -17.87 -8.51 8.58
CA ASP A 74 -17.80 -7.09 8.24
C ASP A 74 -16.42 -6.49 8.59
N TYR A 75 -16.39 -5.36 9.27
CA TYR A 75 -15.16 -4.71 9.71
C TYR A 75 -15.07 -4.86 11.24
N TYR A 76 -14.68 -6.07 11.66
CA TYR A 76 -14.54 -6.44 13.08
C TYR A 76 -15.88 -6.34 13.82
N GLY A 77 -16.97 -6.75 13.14
CA GLY A 77 -18.34 -6.71 13.67
C GLY A 77 -19.05 -5.36 13.56
N LEU A 78 -18.42 -4.37 12.89
CA LEU A 78 -18.99 -3.05 12.67
C LEU A 78 -19.31 -2.83 11.19
N PRO A 79 -20.42 -2.18 10.85
CA PRO A 79 -20.61 -1.70 9.47
C PRO A 79 -19.51 -0.72 9.06
N ALA A 80 -19.19 -0.66 7.77
CA ALA A 80 -18.08 0.15 7.22
C ALA A 80 -18.09 1.61 7.72
N LYS A 81 -19.26 2.25 7.70
CA LYS A 81 -19.40 3.65 8.14
C LYS A 81 -19.07 3.82 9.63
N GLN A 82 -19.47 2.87 10.48
CA GLN A 82 -19.18 2.91 11.92
C GLN A 82 -17.70 2.66 12.19
N PHE A 83 -17.10 1.69 11.49
CA PHE A 83 -15.67 1.42 11.61
C PHE A 83 -14.84 2.65 11.20
N SER A 84 -15.19 3.28 10.08
CA SER A 84 -14.54 4.50 9.62
C SER A 84 -14.66 5.65 10.65
N ALA A 85 -15.85 5.81 11.24
CA ALA A 85 -16.08 6.84 12.27
C ALA A 85 -15.22 6.58 13.52
N LEU A 86 -15.17 5.33 13.99
CA LEU A 86 -14.33 4.94 15.13
C LEU A 86 -12.87 5.29 14.87
N LEU A 87 -12.32 4.93 13.70
CA LEU A 87 -10.93 5.27 13.35
C LEU A 87 -10.70 6.78 13.36
N LYS A 88 -11.63 7.54 12.79
CA LYS A 88 -11.55 9.00 12.74
C LYS A 88 -11.55 9.61 14.15
N ASP A 89 -12.42 9.13 15.03
CA ASP A 89 -12.50 9.59 16.42
C ASP A 89 -11.19 9.32 17.18
N LEU A 90 -10.45 8.26 16.78
CA LEU A 90 -9.13 7.94 17.33
C LEU A 90 -7.97 8.67 16.60
N GLY A 91 -8.28 9.57 15.67
CA GLY A 91 -7.28 10.35 14.94
C GLY A 91 -6.54 9.57 13.86
N MET A 92 -7.15 8.48 13.39
CA MET A 92 -6.62 7.62 12.33
C MET A 92 -7.50 7.70 11.07
N GLN A 93 -6.97 7.22 9.94
CA GLN A 93 -7.70 7.21 8.67
C GLN A 93 -7.64 5.81 8.06
N TRP A 94 -8.80 5.32 7.63
CA TRP A 94 -8.93 4.06 6.95
C TRP A 94 -8.55 4.25 5.48
N ARG A 95 -7.44 3.67 5.03
CA ARG A 95 -6.91 3.86 3.68
C ARG A 95 -7.29 2.75 2.73
N SER A 96 -7.26 1.53 3.21
CA SER A 96 -7.37 0.33 2.38
C SER A 96 -7.98 -0.83 3.16
N HIS A 97 -8.45 -1.81 2.41
CA HIS A 97 -9.03 -3.05 2.97
C HIS A 97 -8.63 -4.23 2.09
N HIS A 98 -8.11 -5.29 2.72
CA HIS A 98 -7.82 -6.57 2.06
C HIS A 98 -9.10 -7.34 1.81
N VAL A 99 -9.34 -7.71 0.56
CA VAL A 99 -10.49 -8.50 0.14
C VAL A 99 -10.02 -9.78 -0.56
N PHE A 100 -10.80 -10.83 -0.44
CA PHE A 100 -10.56 -12.06 -1.20
C PHE A 100 -10.95 -11.82 -2.66
N GLY A 101 -10.17 -12.38 -3.60
CA GLY A 101 -10.53 -12.30 -5.01
C GLY A 101 -11.64 -13.26 -5.40
N MET A 102 -11.63 -14.46 -4.80
CA MET A 102 -12.56 -15.54 -5.08
C MET A 102 -12.96 -16.23 -3.77
N PRO A 103 -14.05 -17.01 -3.76
CA PRO A 103 -14.41 -17.79 -2.58
C PRO A 103 -13.28 -18.74 -2.16
N LEU A 104 -13.05 -18.84 -0.85
CA LEU A 104 -12.09 -19.81 -0.32
C LEU A 104 -12.59 -21.24 -0.51
N LYS A 105 -11.73 -22.09 -1.01
CA LYS A 105 -12.05 -23.51 -1.16
C LYS A 105 -12.34 -24.22 0.17
N UNK A 106 -11.86 -23.78 1.36
CA UNK A 106 -12.00 -24.15 2.29
C UNK A 106 -12.03 -23.39 3.12
N PRO A 107 -12.91 -22.72 3.36
CA PRO A 107 -12.93 -21.74 4.44
C PRO A 107 -12.83 -22.37 5.83
N PRO A 108 -12.25 -21.68 6.78
CA PRO A 108 -12.23 -22.20 8.16
C PRO A 108 -13.68 -22.40 8.67
N PRO A 109 -13.96 -23.50 9.37
CA PRO A 109 -15.35 -23.85 9.73
C PRO A 109 -16.04 -22.85 10.66
N ASP A 110 -15.28 -22.13 11.49
CA ASP A 110 -15.81 -21.21 12.48
C ASP A 110 -15.73 -19.74 12.03
N MET A 111 -15.49 -19.50 10.74
CA MET A 111 -15.40 -18.16 10.19
C MET A 111 -16.67 -17.82 9.39
N PRO A 112 -17.11 -16.57 9.41
CA PRO A 112 -18.21 -16.15 8.55
C PRO A 112 -17.80 -16.26 7.08
N PRO A 113 -18.76 -16.39 6.15
CA PRO A 113 -18.44 -16.31 4.73
C PRO A 113 -17.78 -14.97 4.42
N PHE A 114 -16.62 -15.01 3.75
CA PHE A 114 -15.93 -13.80 3.37
C PHE A 114 -16.46 -13.25 2.06
N LYS A 115 -16.77 -11.96 2.02
CA LYS A 115 -17.04 -11.26 0.77
C LYS A 115 -15.82 -11.36 -0.13
N ASN A 116 -16.06 -11.54 -1.43
CA ASN A 116 -14.98 -11.65 -2.41
C ASN A 116 -15.34 -10.91 -3.70
N LEU A 117 -14.31 -10.56 -4.47
CA LEU A 117 -14.49 -9.74 -5.68
C LEU A 117 -15.35 -10.43 -6.74
N GLN A 118 -15.31 -11.76 -6.80
CA GLN A 118 -16.06 -12.51 -7.82
C GLN A 118 -17.57 -12.46 -7.57
N GLU A 119 -18.01 -12.57 -6.32
CA GLU A 119 -19.43 -12.77 -5.96
C GLU A 119 -20.08 -11.54 -5.35
N ASN A 120 -19.32 -10.69 -4.64
CA ASN A 120 -19.88 -9.64 -3.80
C ASN A 120 -19.39 -8.24 -4.21
N MET A 121 -18.95 -8.05 -5.45
CA MET A 121 -18.29 -6.80 -5.89
C MET A 121 -19.09 -5.53 -5.54
N ASN A 122 -20.40 -5.54 -5.78
CA ASN A 122 -21.25 -4.36 -5.52
C ASN A 122 -21.29 -4.03 -4.02
N GLU A 123 -21.48 -5.03 -3.17
CA GLU A 123 -21.50 -4.84 -1.70
C GLU A 123 -20.16 -4.30 -1.20
N ILE A 124 -19.05 -4.85 -1.73
CA ILE A 124 -17.69 -4.40 -1.37
C ILE A 124 -17.50 -2.93 -1.75
N LEU A 125 -17.97 -2.52 -2.94
CA LEU A 125 -17.86 -1.13 -3.40
C LEU A 125 -18.74 -0.20 -2.56
N ASP A 126 -19.97 -0.63 -2.20
CA ASP A 126 -20.86 0.13 -1.34
C ASP A 126 -20.23 0.36 0.04
N ASP A 127 -19.67 -0.70 0.63
CA ASP A 127 -18.96 -0.63 1.91
C ASP A 127 -17.72 0.28 1.82
N ALA A 128 -16.90 0.11 0.77
CA ALA A 128 -15.71 0.92 0.57
C ALA A 128 -16.06 2.41 0.44
N SER A 129 -17.11 2.70 -0.32
CA SER A 129 -17.61 4.07 -0.50
C SER A 129 -18.14 4.64 0.82
N ALA A 130 -18.94 3.85 1.57
CA ALA A 130 -19.49 4.25 2.87
C ALA A 130 -18.38 4.49 3.91
N GLY A 131 -17.28 3.71 3.85
CA GLY A 131 -16.10 3.86 4.70
C GLY A 131 -15.16 4.98 4.26
N GLY A 132 -15.30 5.48 3.03
CA GLY A 132 -14.42 6.49 2.46
C GLY A 132 -13.06 5.94 2.04
N LEU A 133 -12.99 4.67 1.66
CA LEU A 133 -11.76 4.00 1.24
C LEU A 133 -11.28 4.53 -0.10
N LYS A 134 -9.98 4.73 -0.21
CA LYS A 134 -9.31 5.04 -1.49
C LYS A 134 -8.89 3.76 -2.23
N TYR A 135 -8.60 2.71 -1.49
CA TYR A 135 -8.02 1.48 -2.03
C TYR A 135 -8.78 0.25 -1.56
N LEU A 136 -8.97 -0.70 -2.47
CA LEU A 136 -9.30 -2.09 -2.16
C LEU A 136 -8.12 -2.95 -2.58
N VAL A 137 -7.69 -3.87 -1.73
CA VAL A 137 -6.50 -4.70 -1.97
C VAL A 137 -6.93 -6.16 -2.15
N ALA A 138 -6.74 -6.69 -3.35
CA ALA A 138 -6.94 -8.11 -3.64
C ALA A 138 -5.73 -8.88 -3.10
N ALA A 139 -5.91 -9.57 -1.97
CA ALA A 139 -4.81 -10.21 -1.24
C ALA A 139 -4.74 -11.73 -1.43
N HIS A 140 -5.84 -12.37 -1.77
CA HIS A 140 -5.90 -13.83 -1.90
C HIS A 140 -6.65 -14.23 -3.16
N LEU A 141 -5.91 -14.78 -4.10
CA LEU A 141 -6.42 -15.30 -5.37
C LEU A 141 -5.83 -16.70 -5.63
N PRO A 142 -6.57 -17.62 -6.25
CA PRO A 142 -5.99 -18.89 -6.69
C PRO A 142 -4.92 -18.66 -7.75
N ILE A 143 -3.73 -19.19 -7.52
CA ILE A 143 -2.56 -19.00 -8.41
C ILE A 143 -1.73 -20.29 -8.54
N GLY A 144 -2.25 -21.44 -8.13
CA GLY A 144 -1.50 -22.69 -8.11
C GLY A 144 -1.31 -23.35 -9.48
N THR A 145 -2.11 -22.99 -10.48
CA THR A 145 -2.01 -23.48 -11.87
C THR A 145 -2.15 -22.32 -12.84
N ILE A 146 -1.73 -22.53 -14.09
CA ILE A 146 -1.85 -21.46 -15.10
C ILE A 146 -3.33 -21.14 -15.40
N GLU A 147 -4.23 -22.10 -15.27
CA GLU A 147 -5.67 -21.87 -15.42
C GLU A 147 -6.21 -21.00 -14.28
N GLU A 148 -5.76 -21.26 -13.04
CA GLU A 148 -6.10 -20.41 -11.89
C GLU A 148 -5.56 -18.98 -12.07
N VAL A 149 -4.33 -18.86 -12.54
CA VAL A 149 -3.72 -17.53 -12.81
C VAL A 149 -4.55 -16.76 -13.84
N LYS A 150 -4.99 -17.42 -14.92
CA LYS A 150 -5.83 -16.80 -15.96
C LYS A 150 -7.19 -16.37 -15.38
N ALA A 151 -7.83 -17.23 -14.58
CA ALA A 151 -9.10 -16.92 -13.94
C ALA A 151 -8.95 -15.73 -12.96
N SER A 152 -7.87 -15.71 -12.18
CA SER A 152 -7.56 -14.62 -11.26
C SER A 152 -7.30 -13.31 -12.00
N LEU A 153 -6.59 -13.38 -13.13
CA LEU A 153 -6.35 -12.22 -14.00
C LEU A 153 -7.67 -11.63 -14.53
N ASP A 154 -8.62 -12.48 -14.94
CA ASP A 154 -9.95 -12.04 -15.39
C ASP A 154 -10.71 -11.33 -14.26
N ILE A 155 -10.67 -11.88 -13.03
CA ILE A 155 -11.29 -11.25 -11.85
C ILE A 155 -10.64 -9.88 -11.58
N LEU A 156 -9.31 -9.82 -11.59
CA LEU A 156 -8.59 -8.57 -11.34
C LEU A 156 -8.97 -7.49 -12.37
N ASN A 157 -9.02 -7.84 -13.67
CA ASN A 157 -9.38 -6.87 -14.71
C ASN A 157 -10.82 -6.37 -14.54
N LYS A 158 -11.80 -7.27 -14.33
CA LYS A 158 -13.22 -6.91 -14.12
C LYS A 158 -13.39 -6.05 -12.87
N SER A 159 -12.73 -6.43 -11.77
CA SER A 159 -12.83 -5.70 -10.50
C SER A 159 -12.16 -4.33 -10.59
N ALA A 160 -11.04 -4.23 -11.32
CA ALA A 160 -10.36 -2.95 -11.53
C ALA A 160 -11.25 -1.95 -12.29
N GLU A 161 -11.97 -2.42 -13.32
CA GLU A 161 -12.95 -1.58 -14.03
C GLU A 161 -14.08 -1.10 -13.12
N ALA A 162 -14.61 -2.00 -12.28
CA ALA A 162 -15.68 -1.67 -11.34
C ALA A 162 -15.21 -0.66 -10.30
N CYS A 163 -14.01 -0.88 -9.74
CA CYS A 163 -13.39 0.05 -8.79
C CYS A 163 -13.19 1.44 -9.41
N GLN A 164 -12.66 1.52 -10.63
CA GLN A 164 -12.46 2.80 -11.32
C GLN A 164 -13.77 3.58 -11.47
N LYS A 165 -14.87 2.89 -11.84
CA LYS A 165 -16.21 3.53 -11.97
C LYS A 165 -16.70 4.07 -10.62
N ALA A 166 -16.32 3.44 -9.51
CA ALA A 166 -16.66 3.87 -8.15
C ALA A 166 -15.67 4.91 -7.58
N GLY A 167 -14.61 5.27 -8.32
CA GLY A 167 -13.59 6.20 -7.84
C GLY A 167 -12.62 5.58 -6.83
N ILE A 168 -12.51 4.25 -6.82
CA ILE A 168 -11.66 3.48 -5.92
C ILE A 168 -10.52 2.85 -6.76
N GLN A 169 -9.31 2.79 -6.23
CA GLN A 169 -8.20 2.13 -6.89
C GLN A 169 -8.10 0.68 -6.42
N LEU A 170 -8.18 -0.28 -7.36
CA LEU A 170 -7.88 -1.67 -7.04
C LEU A 170 -6.37 -1.87 -6.99
N ILE A 171 -5.94 -2.62 -6.00
CA ILE A 171 -4.55 -2.95 -5.68
C ILE A 171 -4.42 -4.47 -5.64
N TYR A 172 -3.29 -5.02 -6.06
CA TYR A 172 -2.94 -6.42 -5.85
C TYR A 172 -1.79 -6.51 -4.83
N HIS A 173 -1.94 -7.37 -3.82
CA HIS A 173 -0.92 -7.62 -2.79
C HIS A 173 -0.18 -8.92 -3.11
N ASN A 174 1.15 -8.90 -3.06
CA ASN A 174 1.95 -10.10 -3.33
C ASN A 174 2.25 -10.92 -2.08
N GLU A 175 2.21 -12.23 -2.30
CA GLU A 175 2.70 -13.24 -1.38
C GLU A 175 3.93 -13.94 -1.99
N PRO A 176 4.73 -14.72 -1.22
CA PRO A 176 5.89 -15.42 -1.80
C PRO A 176 5.51 -16.38 -2.93
N ALA A 177 4.31 -16.94 -2.89
CA ALA A 177 3.84 -17.89 -3.91
C ALA A 177 3.68 -17.24 -5.29
N ASP A 178 3.44 -15.92 -5.35
CA ASP A 178 3.24 -15.18 -6.59
C ASP A 178 4.47 -15.19 -7.51
N PHE A 179 5.64 -15.43 -6.93
CA PHE A 179 6.90 -15.41 -7.66
C PHE A 179 7.39 -16.82 -8.07
N LYS A 180 6.60 -17.86 -7.79
CA LYS A 180 6.91 -19.22 -8.26
C LYS A 180 6.63 -19.34 -9.75
N ILE A 181 7.53 -20.02 -10.46
CA ILE A 181 7.34 -20.25 -11.89
C ILE A 181 6.25 -21.31 -12.11
N ILE A 182 5.27 -20.94 -12.92
CA ILE A 182 4.16 -21.80 -13.34
C ILE A 182 4.10 -21.68 -14.86
N ASP A 183 4.37 -22.77 -15.57
CA ASP A 183 4.28 -22.84 -17.03
C ASP A 183 5.13 -21.74 -17.72
N GLY A 184 6.35 -21.48 -17.19
CA GLY A 184 7.33 -20.56 -17.81
C GLY A 184 7.17 -19.09 -17.43
N THR A 185 6.18 -18.73 -16.58
CA THR A 185 5.96 -17.37 -16.10
C THR A 185 5.69 -17.39 -14.59
N THR A 186 5.51 -16.23 -13.96
CA THR A 186 5.05 -16.17 -12.57
C THR A 186 3.69 -15.48 -12.52
N PRO A 187 2.82 -15.83 -11.55
CA PRO A 187 1.56 -15.09 -11.37
C PRO A 187 1.77 -13.57 -11.28
N TYR A 188 2.79 -13.15 -10.54
CA TYR A 188 3.11 -11.73 -10.36
C TYR A 188 3.40 -11.02 -11.70
N GLU A 189 4.25 -11.64 -12.54
CA GLU A 189 4.58 -11.07 -13.88
C GLU A 189 3.33 -11.05 -14.78
N GLU A 190 2.50 -12.10 -14.72
CA GLU A 190 1.24 -12.14 -15.48
C GLU A 190 0.34 -10.96 -15.10
N PHE A 191 0.16 -10.73 -13.79
CA PHE A 191 -0.69 -9.63 -13.31
C PHE A 191 -0.07 -8.26 -13.64
N LEU A 192 1.24 -8.09 -13.46
CA LEU A 192 1.94 -6.82 -13.78
C LEU A 192 1.83 -6.45 -15.26
N THR A 193 1.97 -7.44 -16.14
CA THR A 193 2.09 -7.17 -17.59
C THR A 193 0.75 -7.21 -18.32
N LYS A 194 -0.23 -7.97 -17.81
CA LYS A 194 -1.53 -8.17 -18.49
C LYS A 194 -2.67 -7.35 -17.88
N THR A 195 -2.35 -6.42 -16.97
CA THR A 195 -3.34 -5.47 -16.45
C THR A 195 -2.93 -4.05 -16.79
N SER A 196 -3.95 -3.18 -16.94
CA SER A 196 -3.68 -1.76 -17.17
C SER A 196 -2.97 -1.12 -15.99
N ALA A 197 -1.89 -0.39 -16.24
CA ALA A 197 -1.11 0.29 -15.19
C ALA A 197 -1.89 1.40 -14.46
N THR A 198 -3.00 1.86 -15.03
CA THR A 198 -3.89 2.83 -14.39
C THR A 198 -5.05 2.16 -13.66
N ALA A 199 -5.47 0.97 -14.11
CA ALA A 199 -6.63 0.28 -13.53
C ALA A 199 -6.24 -0.57 -12.32
N LEU A 200 -5.10 -1.27 -12.38
CA LEU A 200 -4.59 -2.09 -11.26
C LEU A 200 -3.23 -1.57 -10.83
N LYS A 201 -3.06 -1.31 -9.57
CA LYS A 201 -1.78 -1.00 -8.94
C LYS A 201 -1.40 -2.15 -8.01
N PHE A 202 -0.26 -2.04 -7.34
CA PHE A 202 0.26 -3.13 -6.51
C PHE A 202 0.61 -2.60 -5.12
N GLU A 203 0.33 -3.41 -4.13
CA GLU A 203 0.88 -3.25 -2.81
C GLU A 203 2.10 -4.15 -2.74
N LEU A 204 3.27 -3.52 -2.64
CA LEU A 204 4.51 -4.29 -2.58
C LEU A 204 4.74 -4.75 -1.15
N ASP A 205 4.53 -6.04 -0.89
CA ASP A 205 5.05 -6.63 0.33
C ASP A 205 6.55 -6.85 0.12
N VAL A 206 7.33 -5.96 0.71
CA VAL A 206 8.78 -5.92 0.54
C VAL A 206 9.43 -7.20 1.08
N ALA A 207 8.98 -7.65 2.24
CA ALA A 207 9.55 -8.82 2.90
C ALA A 207 9.22 -10.11 2.13
N TRP A 208 7.98 -10.25 1.67
CA TRP A 208 7.58 -11.44 0.89
C TRP A 208 8.27 -11.48 -0.48
N ALA A 209 8.50 -10.33 -1.10
CA ALA A 209 9.29 -10.27 -2.34
C ALA A 209 10.72 -10.74 -2.08
N VAL A 210 11.38 -10.26 -1.01
CA VAL A 210 12.75 -10.71 -0.65
C VAL A 210 12.76 -12.21 -0.32
N LYS A 211 11.80 -12.69 0.46
CA LYS A 211 11.68 -14.12 0.80
C LYS A 211 11.55 -15.00 -0.45
N ALA A 212 10.90 -14.47 -1.49
CA ALA A 212 10.75 -15.16 -2.78
C ALA A 212 11.97 -14.98 -3.70
N GLY A 213 13.06 -14.37 -3.21
CA GLY A 213 14.28 -14.17 -3.99
C GLY A 213 14.26 -12.98 -4.93
N GLN A 214 13.27 -12.07 -4.78
CA GLN A 214 13.20 -10.87 -5.60
C GLN A 214 13.95 -9.71 -4.95
N ASP A 215 14.43 -8.78 -5.78
CA ASP A 215 14.97 -7.51 -5.27
C ASP A 215 13.88 -6.43 -5.41
N PRO A 216 13.35 -5.90 -4.30
CA PRO A 216 12.32 -4.85 -4.35
C PRO A 216 12.76 -3.62 -5.15
N VAL A 217 14.05 -3.28 -5.13
CA VAL A 217 14.56 -2.15 -5.92
C VAL A 217 14.40 -2.44 -7.42
N GLN A 218 14.77 -3.64 -7.86
CA GLN A 218 14.61 -4.01 -9.27
C GLN A 218 13.15 -4.02 -9.70
N LEU A 219 12.23 -4.48 -8.83
CA LEU A 219 10.79 -4.43 -9.12
C LEU A 219 10.32 -2.99 -9.31
N ILE A 220 10.72 -2.09 -8.41
CA ILE A 220 10.35 -0.67 -8.48
C ILE A 220 10.94 -0.01 -9.74
N GLU A 221 12.22 -0.28 -10.03
CA GLU A 221 12.90 0.29 -11.19
C GLU A 221 12.28 -0.16 -12.52
N LYS A 222 11.89 -1.43 -12.59
CA LYS A 222 11.25 -2.01 -13.78
C LYS A 222 9.81 -1.52 -13.98
N HIS A 223 9.09 -1.23 -12.88
CA HIS A 223 7.66 -0.89 -12.91
C HIS A 223 7.36 0.41 -12.16
N PRO A 224 7.92 1.56 -12.59
CA PRO A 224 7.75 2.81 -11.84
C PRO A 224 6.29 3.23 -11.75
N GLY A 225 5.90 3.78 -10.59
CA GLY A 225 4.54 4.25 -10.33
C GLY A 225 3.50 3.16 -10.11
N ARG A 226 3.92 1.90 -10.01
CA ARG A 226 2.99 0.78 -9.85
C ARG A 226 2.71 0.43 -8.38
N PHE A 227 3.48 0.97 -7.40
CA PHE A 227 3.49 0.51 -6.01
C PHE A 227 3.09 1.61 -5.01
N PRO A 228 1.83 2.10 -5.04
CA PRO A 228 1.40 3.16 -4.11
C PRO A 228 1.26 2.70 -2.67
N LEU A 229 1.15 1.41 -2.44
CA LEU A 229 1.07 0.83 -1.09
C LEU A 229 2.22 -0.15 -0.89
N TRP A 230 2.77 -0.18 0.34
CA TRP A 230 3.78 -1.16 0.72
C TRP A 230 3.43 -1.80 2.05
N HIS A 231 3.66 -3.12 2.18
CA HIS A 231 3.78 -3.80 3.48
C HIS A 231 5.23 -3.79 3.92
N VAL A 232 5.43 -3.44 5.18
CA VAL A 232 6.74 -3.20 5.77
C VAL A 232 6.85 -4.03 7.06
N LYS A 233 7.63 -5.11 7.00
CA LYS A 233 7.93 -6.03 8.10
C LYS A 233 9.37 -6.50 7.94
N ASP A 234 9.97 -7.07 8.98
CA ASP A 234 11.34 -7.57 8.87
C ASP A 234 11.37 -9.09 8.93
N LEU A 235 12.50 -9.67 8.59
CA LEU A 235 12.67 -11.13 8.53
C LEU A 235 13.98 -11.52 9.22
N THR A 236 13.98 -12.71 9.81
CA THR A 236 15.22 -13.36 10.26
C THR A 236 16.15 -13.60 9.07
N LYS A 237 17.44 -13.85 9.35
CA LYS A 237 18.48 -14.05 8.33
C LYS A 237 18.17 -15.20 7.35
N ASP A 238 17.45 -16.21 7.81
CA ASP A 238 17.00 -17.34 6.97
C ASP A 238 15.63 -17.10 6.32
N TYR A 239 15.06 -15.90 6.50
CA TYR A 239 13.74 -15.48 6.02
C TYR A 239 12.58 -16.36 6.53
N ALA A 240 12.79 -17.11 7.61
CA ALA A 240 11.78 -18.03 8.13
C ALA A 240 10.71 -17.33 8.99
N THR A 241 11.11 -16.32 9.77
CA THR A 241 10.26 -15.68 10.78
C THR A 241 10.13 -14.19 10.53
N VAL A 242 8.89 -13.69 10.63
CA VAL A 242 8.59 -12.25 10.58
C VAL A 242 9.01 -11.60 11.90
N LEU A 243 9.58 -10.42 11.81
CA LEU A 243 10.08 -9.65 12.95
C LEU A 243 9.60 -8.20 12.84
N PRO A 244 9.58 -7.46 13.97
CA PRO A 244 9.43 -6.02 13.91
C PRO A 244 10.55 -5.39 13.07
N VAL A 245 10.24 -4.32 12.35
CA VAL A 245 11.22 -3.61 11.53
C VAL A 245 12.42 -3.17 12.37
N GLY A 246 13.62 -3.45 11.88
CA GLY A 246 14.88 -3.13 12.53
C GLY A 246 15.42 -4.24 13.43
N GLU A 247 14.68 -5.34 13.59
CA GLU A 247 15.16 -6.53 14.33
C GLU A 247 15.62 -7.65 13.40
N GLY A 248 15.46 -7.47 12.08
CA GLY A 248 15.82 -8.44 11.06
C GLY A 248 16.94 -7.97 10.14
N VAL A 249 16.88 -8.40 8.87
CA VAL A 249 17.97 -8.20 7.92
C VAL A 249 17.60 -7.29 6.74
N LEU A 250 16.38 -6.76 6.68
CA LEU A 250 15.93 -6.01 5.51
C LEU A 250 16.40 -4.55 5.55
N ASP A 251 16.93 -4.05 4.45
CA ASP A 251 17.49 -2.68 4.36
C ASP A 251 16.42 -1.69 3.91
N TYR A 252 15.57 -1.27 4.85
CA TYR A 252 14.50 -0.32 4.57
C TYR A 252 15.01 1.07 4.15
N LYS A 253 16.22 1.45 4.55
CA LYS A 253 16.82 2.70 4.04
C LYS A 253 17.00 2.62 2.51
N LYS A 254 17.55 1.50 2.05
CA LYS A 254 17.71 1.24 0.61
C LYS A 254 16.34 1.26 -0.10
N TYR A 255 15.36 0.53 0.42
CA TYR A 255 14.05 0.42 -0.24
C TYR A 255 13.33 1.76 -0.31
N PHE A 256 13.23 2.48 0.81
CA PHE A 256 12.55 3.78 0.85
C PHE A 256 13.24 4.85 -0.01
N SER A 257 14.54 4.73 -0.29
CA SER A 257 15.19 5.65 -1.22
C SER A 257 14.63 5.55 -2.66
N HIS A 258 13.91 4.48 -2.97
CA HIS A 258 13.23 4.28 -4.26
C HIS A 258 11.71 4.50 -4.17
N ALA A 259 11.19 4.90 -3.00
CA ALA A 259 9.75 5.04 -2.75
C ALA A 259 9.05 5.97 -3.75
N ALA A 260 9.65 7.14 -4.01
CA ALA A 260 9.09 8.11 -4.95
C ALA A 260 8.98 7.53 -6.37
N LYS A 261 9.95 6.75 -6.81
CA LYS A 261 9.92 6.09 -8.12
C LYS A 261 8.84 5.02 -8.18
N GLY A 262 8.63 4.29 -7.07
CA GLY A 262 7.53 3.32 -6.95
C GLY A 262 6.15 3.96 -6.92
N GLY A 263 6.07 5.25 -6.61
CA GLY A 263 4.82 5.97 -6.45
C GLY A 263 4.19 5.77 -5.08
N LEU A 264 5.01 5.49 -4.05
CA LEU A 264 4.52 5.20 -2.69
C LEU A 264 3.68 6.36 -2.14
N GLU A 265 2.45 6.05 -1.72
CA GLU A 265 1.54 6.97 -1.03
C GLU A 265 1.38 6.58 0.44
N TYR A 266 1.30 5.29 0.73
CA TYR A 266 1.16 4.78 2.10
C TYR A 266 1.98 3.51 2.29
N TYR A 267 2.47 3.31 3.50
CA TYR A 267 3.03 2.03 3.90
C TYR A 267 2.36 1.56 5.20
N PHE A 268 2.23 0.26 5.33
CA PHE A 268 1.60 -0.36 6.49
C PHE A 268 2.59 -1.32 7.14
N LEU A 269 2.86 -1.07 8.41
CA LEU A 269 3.62 -1.99 9.24
C LEU A 269 2.79 -3.26 9.44
N GLU A 270 3.43 -4.40 9.31
CA GLU A 270 2.77 -5.67 9.55
C GLU A 270 3.70 -6.63 10.29
N HIS A 271 3.17 -7.30 11.30
CA HIS A 271 3.78 -8.45 11.93
C HIS A 271 2.63 -9.45 12.13
N GLU A 272 2.47 -10.35 11.18
CA GLU A 272 1.28 -11.22 11.08
C GLU A 272 0.99 -11.93 12.39
N ALA A 273 -0.24 -11.75 12.91
CA ALA A 273 -0.70 -12.35 14.16
C ALA A 273 0.33 -12.22 15.30
N ALA A 274 0.95 -11.04 15.41
CA ALA A 274 2.01 -10.81 16.39
C ALA A 274 1.62 -11.24 17.80
N PRO A 275 2.50 -11.93 18.54
CA PRO A 275 2.18 -12.30 19.93
C PRO A 275 2.07 -11.06 20.84
N GLU A 276 2.83 -10.01 20.57
CA GLU A 276 2.80 -8.75 21.32
C GLU A 276 2.66 -7.58 20.31
N PRO A 277 1.47 -7.39 19.71
CA PRO A 277 1.34 -6.50 18.56
C PRO A 277 1.66 -5.03 18.84
N ILE A 278 1.32 -4.51 20.03
CA ILE A 278 1.63 -3.10 20.37
C ILE A 278 3.14 -2.92 20.56
N ALA A 279 3.82 -3.87 21.18
CA ALA A 279 5.27 -3.82 21.34
C ALA A 279 5.98 -3.91 19.98
N SER A 280 5.53 -4.82 19.12
CA SER A 280 6.05 -4.98 17.75
C SER A 280 5.91 -3.69 16.96
N LEU A 281 4.71 -3.10 16.98
CA LEU A 281 4.40 -1.86 16.27
C LEU A 281 5.29 -0.70 16.77
N THR A 282 5.43 -0.57 18.10
CA THR A 282 6.26 0.47 18.73
C THR A 282 7.73 0.37 18.29
N LYS A 283 8.27 -0.85 18.28
CA LYS A 283 9.66 -1.11 17.82
C LYS A 283 9.83 -0.73 16.35
N SER A 284 8.90 -1.15 15.49
CA SER A 284 8.94 -0.88 14.05
C SER A 284 8.90 0.63 13.77
N ILE A 285 8.00 1.36 14.44
CA ILE A 285 7.91 2.82 14.30
C ILE A 285 9.23 3.49 14.69
N LYS A 286 9.77 3.10 15.85
CA LYS A 286 11.03 3.67 16.35
C LYS A 286 12.18 3.43 15.37
N SER A 287 12.29 2.23 14.82
CA SER A 287 13.32 1.88 13.84
C SER A 287 13.20 2.74 12.56
N LEU A 288 11.99 2.91 12.06
CA LEU A 288 11.77 3.72 10.84
C LEU A 288 12.03 5.21 11.07
N GLN A 289 11.75 5.74 12.26
CA GLN A 289 12.07 7.14 12.61
C GLN A 289 13.57 7.42 12.57
N GLY A 290 14.40 6.40 12.75
CA GLY A 290 15.85 6.51 12.66
C GLY A 290 16.40 6.49 11.23
N ILE A 291 15.55 6.23 10.22
CA ILE A 291 15.98 6.18 8.83
C ILE A 291 15.94 7.60 8.24
N ALA A 292 17.11 8.18 8.06
CA ALA A 292 17.23 9.44 7.31
C ALA A 292 17.27 9.11 5.81
N LEU A 293 16.34 9.68 5.05
CA LEU A 293 16.26 9.54 3.59
C LEU A 293 16.95 10.72 2.89
#